data_2b9182c8b87e7315cf06801834ef9954
#
_entry.id   2b9182c8b87e7315cf06801834ef9954
#
_cell.length_a   1.000
_cell.length_b   1.000
_cell.length_c   1.000
_cell.angle_alpha   90.00
_cell.angle_beta   90.00
_cell.angle_gamma   90.00
#
_symmetry.space_group_name_H-M   'P 1'
#
loop_
_entity.id
_entity.type
_entity.pdbx_description
1 polymer ?
#
loop_
_entity_poly.entity_id
_entity_poly.type
_entity_poly.pdbx_seq_one_letter_code
_entity_poly.pdbx_strand_id
1 'polypeptide(L)'
;MTATTLLQRQSITVSDFRCSAGPDDRPFAEQHRCHSVSYVRKGSFGCTTRGRTFELVAGSVLVGHPGDEYVCSHDHVCGDECLSFFLGPELVEAIGDRSDIWQIGSAPPLPELMVLGELGQAAAMGRSDISLDEIGQLFASRFVEVVSGRRPKPMAASARDRRRAVETALWIDAHSHHEIDLEQAAAQAGSSPFHFLRLFSSVLGVTPHQYLVRSRLRHAARLLADDDISVTDIAYDVGFGDLSNFVRTFHRAAGVSPLRFRQAARGKRDIFGNRKIFQDRPNLH
;
A
#
# COMPACT_ATOMS: atom_id res chain seq x y z
N MET A 1 -5.35 20.47 13.91
CA MET A 1 -4.83 19.31 13.12
C MET A 1 -5.28 18.02 13.77
N THR A 2 -5.76 17.04 12.98
CA THR A 2 -6.17 15.71 13.45
C THR A 2 -5.26 14.67 12.77
N ALA A 3 -4.69 13.75 13.55
CA ALA A 3 -3.89 12.65 13.06
C ALA A 3 -4.56 11.33 13.44
N THR A 4 -4.78 10.46 12.46
CA THR A 4 -5.36 9.13 12.67
C THR A 4 -4.35 8.09 12.18
N THR A 5 -3.87 7.24 13.08
CA THR A 5 -3.01 6.11 12.70
C THR A 5 -3.85 5.04 12.03
N LEU A 6 -3.54 4.75 10.77
CA LEU A 6 -4.22 3.73 9.95
C LEU A 6 -3.56 2.37 10.06
N LEU A 7 -2.23 2.35 10.24
CA LEU A 7 -1.41 1.15 10.36
C LEU A 7 -0.22 1.43 11.27
N GLN A 8 0.13 0.47 12.11
CA GLN A 8 1.35 0.51 12.91
C GLN A 8 2.05 -0.85 12.83
N ARG A 9 3.28 -0.86 12.31
CA ARG A 9 4.20 -1.99 12.21
C ARG A 9 5.60 -1.55 12.64
N GLN A 10 6.48 -2.50 12.87
CA GLN A 10 7.87 -2.20 13.22
C GLN A 10 8.60 -1.46 12.09
N SER A 11 8.38 -1.89 10.85
CA SER A 11 9.03 -1.31 9.67
C SER A 11 8.44 0.03 9.24
N ILE A 12 7.13 0.26 9.50
CA ILE A 12 6.41 1.43 9.01
C ILE A 12 5.15 1.72 9.82
N THR A 13 4.90 3.01 10.05
CA THR A 13 3.61 3.50 10.56
C THR A 13 2.98 4.39 9.50
N VAL A 14 1.67 4.23 9.26
CA VAL A 14 0.92 5.05 8.29
C VAL A 14 -0.16 5.83 9.02
N SER A 15 -0.19 7.14 8.79
CA SER A 15 -1.17 8.04 9.41
C SER A 15 -1.83 8.95 8.39
N ASP A 16 -3.12 9.18 8.60
CA ASP A 16 -3.92 10.18 7.90
C ASP A 16 -3.92 11.48 8.70
N PHE A 17 -3.36 12.52 8.13
CA PHE A 17 -3.36 13.87 8.70
C PHE A 17 -4.38 14.74 7.99
N ARG A 18 -5.16 15.49 8.79
CA ARG A 18 -6.10 16.49 8.30
C ARG A 18 -5.91 17.75 9.11
N CYS A 19 -5.50 18.81 8.44
CA CYS A 19 -5.37 20.13 9.00
C CYS A 19 -6.57 20.99 8.54
N SER A 20 -7.10 21.81 9.44
CA SER A 20 -8.16 22.79 9.13
C SER A 20 -7.68 24.23 9.29
N ALA A 21 -6.37 24.42 9.54
CA ALA A 21 -5.79 25.74 9.71
C ALA A 21 -5.92 26.57 8.42
N GLY A 22 -6.09 27.86 8.58
CA GLY A 22 -6.25 28.83 7.49
C GLY A 22 -5.31 30.02 7.62
N PRO A 23 -5.45 31.03 6.75
CA PRO A 23 -4.56 32.21 6.70
C PRO A 23 -4.50 33.02 7.99
N ASP A 24 -5.56 32.99 8.78
CA ASP A 24 -5.63 33.74 10.05
C ASP A 24 -5.04 32.98 11.26
N ASP A 25 -4.71 31.70 11.07
CA ASP A 25 -4.14 30.87 12.12
C ASP A 25 -2.62 31.12 12.25
N ARG A 26 -2.13 31.05 13.47
CA ARG A 26 -0.68 31.18 13.70
C ARG A 26 0.06 29.95 13.22
N PRO A 27 1.19 30.14 12.51
CA PRO A 27 2.07 29.02 12.18
C PRO A 27 2.49 28.26 13.44
N PHE A 28 2.55 26.94 13.34
CA PHE A 28 2.94 26.07 14.45
C PHE A 28 4.22 25.32 14.13
N ALA A 29 5.05 25.13 15.15
CA ALA A 29 6.29 24.38 15.04
C ALA A 29 6.11 22.95 15.51
N GLU A 30 6.67 22.04 14.76
CA GLU A 30 6.73 20.59 15.06
C GLU A 30 8.14 20.05 14.84
N GLN A 31 8.38 18.82 15.27
CA GLN A 31 9.66 18.15 15.09
C GLN A 31 9.45 16.75 14.52
N HIS A 32 10.23 16.41 13.50
CA HIS A 32 10.28 15.06 12.98
C HIS A 32 10.95 14.10 13.98
N ARG A 33 10.25 13.06 14.40
CA ARG A 33 10.77 12.04 15.35
C ARG A 33 11.50 10.90 14.65
N CYS A 34 11.21 10.66 13.38
CA CYS A 34 11.81 9.62 12.55
C CYS A 34 11.86 10.09 11.09
N HIS A 35 12.48 9.32 10.22
CA HIS A 35 12.38 9.54 8.78
C HIS A 35 10.93 9.36 8.34
N SER A 36 10.43 10.26 7.51
CA SER A 36 9.07 10.19 7.00
C SER A 36 8.94 10.78 5.60
N VAL A 37 7.95 10.30 4.87
CA VAL A 37 7.51 10.86 3.60
C VAL A 37 5.99 11.03 3.65
N SER A 38 5.53 12.27 3.54
CA SER A 38 4.10 12.61 3.65
C SER A 38 3.59 13.12 2.32
N TYR A 39 2.73 12.36 1.69
CA TYR A 39 2.10 12.70 0.42
C TYR A 39 0.92 13.66 0.66
N VAL A 40 1.01 14.86 0.10
CA VAL A 40 -0.08 15.84 0.12
C VAL A 40 -1.14 15.41 -0.89
N ARG A 41 -2.29 14.99 -0.43
CA ARG A 41 -3.39 14.53 -1.30
C ARG A 41 -4.40 15.62 -1.62
N LYS A 42 -4.48 16.67 -0.77
CA LYS A 42 -5.44 17.75 -0.93
C LYS A 42 -4.97 19.01 -0.20
N GLY A 43 -5.35 20.18 -0.73
CA GLY A 43 -4.99 21.48 -0.13
C GLY A 43 -3.57 21.90 -0.44
N SER A 44 -3.10 22.88 0.34
CA SER A 44 -1.72 23.38 0.26
C SER A 44 -1.30 23.99 1.58
N PHE A 45 -0.01 24.00 1.85
CA PHE A 45 0.59 24.65 3.01
C PHE A 45 2.04 25.05 2.73
N GLY A 46 2.48 26.12 3.40
CA GLY A 46 3.89 26.47 3.49
C GLY A 46 4.58 25.61 4.55
N CYS A 47 5.83 25.24 4.33
CA CYS A 47 6.66 24.56 5.31
C CYS A 47 8.05 25.18 5.33
N THR A 48 8.50 25.63 6.50
CA THR A 48 9.86 26.12 6.70
C THR A 48 10.63 25.13 7.57
N THR A 49 11.71 24.60 7.02
CA THR A 49 12.64 23.70 7.74
C THR A 49 14.07 23.97 7.29
N ARG A 50 15.05 23.84 8.20
CA ARG A 50 16.49 24.08 7.91
C ARG A 50 16.77 25.43 7.23
N GLY A 51 16.00 26.49 7.59
CA GLY A 51 16.14 27.82 7.00
C GLY A 51 15.65 27.94 5.56
N ARG A 52 14.94 26.96 5.03
CA ARG A 52 14.36 26.95 3.68
C ARG A 52 12.84 26.85 3.77
N THR A 53 12.17 27.63 2.94
CA THR A 53 10.69 27.61 2.84
C THR A 53 10.27 26.90 1.56
N PHE A 54 9.25 26.07 1.66
CA PHE A 54 8.68 25.28 0.59
C PHE A 54 7.17 25.50 0.53
N GLU A 55 6.61 25.60 -0.67
CA GLU A 55 5.18 25.56 -0.90
C GLU A 55 4.79 24.15 -1.32
N LEU A 56 3.96 23.50 -0.52
CA LEU A 56 3.46 22.16 -0.80
C LEU A 56 2.02 22.25 -1.29
N VAL A 57 1.76 21.57 -2.39
CA VAL A 57 0.42 21.44 -3.02
C VAL A 57 0.10 19.94 -3.19
N ALA A 58 -1.13 19.63 -3.58
CA ALA A 58 -1.50 18.25 -3.88
C ALA A 58 -0.51 17.61 -4.86
N GLY A 59 0.01 16.42 -4.51
CA GLY A 59 1.06 15.72 -5.23
C GLY A 59 2.48 15.95 -4.69
N SER A 60 2.72 16.99 -3.90
CA SER A 60 4.00 17.23 -3.22
C SER A 60 4.24 16.20 -2.12
N VAL A 61 5.51 16.04 -1.74
CA VAL A 61 5.91 15.18 -0.62
C VAL A 61 6.69 16.02 0.39
N LEU A 62 6.18 16.08 1.65
CA LEU A 62 6.96 16.59 2.78
C LEU A 62 7.91 15.48 3.24
N VAL A 63 9.17 15.83 3.46
CA VAL A 63 10.23 14.89 3.84
C VAL A 63 10.71 15.20 5.24
N GLY A 64 10.63 14.21 6.12
CA GLY A 64 11.06 14.33 7.50
C GLY A 64 12.36 13.60 7.77
N HIS A 65 13.28 14.29 8.43
CA HIS A 65 14.52 13.73 8.98
C HIS A 65 14.50 13.85 10.52
N PRO A 66 14.88 12.81 11.26
CA PRO A 66 14.86 12.84 12.73
C PRO A 66 15.59 14.06 13.31
N GLY A 67 14.94 14.76 14.23
CA GLY A 67 15.50 15.93 14.89
C GLY A 67 15.27 17.27 14.15
N ASP A 68 14.85 17.26 12.89
CA ASP A 68 14.55 18.49 12.18
C ASP A 68 13.27 19.13 12.70
N GLU A 69 13.35 20.40 13.03
CA GLU A 69 12.18 21.24 13.30
C GLU A 69 11.60 21.77 11.98
N TYR A 70 10.30 21.89 11.92
CA TYR A 70 9.60 22.51 10.81
C TYR A 70 8.42 23.34 11.30
N VAL A 71 8.10 24.38 10.54
CA VAL A 71 6.98 25.27 10.82
C VAL A 71 6.03 25.24 9.63
N CYS A 72 4.75 24.90 9.89
CA CYS A 72 3.71 24.94 8.89
C CYS A 72 2.95 26.27 8.92
N SER A 73 2.63 26.80 7.73
CA SER A 73 1.76 27.95 7.52
C SER A 73 0.70 27.66 6.45
N HIS A 74 -0.46 28.33 6.52
CA HIS A 74 -1.59 28.11 5.58
C HIS A 74 -2.02 29.46 4.99
N ASP A 75 -1.15 30.06 4.17
CA ASP A 75 -1.33 31.42 3.68
C ASP A 75 -2.31 31.55 2.49
N HIS A 76 -2.64 30.44 1.81
CA HIS A 76 -3.39 30.47 0.56
C HIS A 76 -4.80 29.88 0.67
N VAL A 77 -4.95 28.74 1.34
CA VAL A 77 -6.22 28.03 1.47
C VAL A 77 -6.37 27.42 2.86
N CYS A 78 -7.61 27.21 3.29
CA CYS A 78 -7.88 26.51 4.53
C CYS A 78 -7.70 25.00 4.35
N GLY A 79 -6.80 24.44 5.15
CA GLY A 79 -6.65 23.02 5.34
C GLY A 79 -5.86 22.28 4.26
N ASP A 80 -5.29 21.20 4.71
CA ASP A 80 -4.63 20.21 3.89
C ASP A 80 -4.91 18.78 4.41
N GLU A 81 -4.71 17.83 3.54
CA GLU A 81 -4.81 16.41 3.88
C GLU A 81 -3.55 15.68 3.37
N CYS A 82 -2.89 14.95 4.29
CA CYS A 82 -1.67 14.22 3.98
C CYS A 82 -1.79 12.75 4.40
N LEU A 83 -1.28 11.86 3.55
CA LEU A 83 -1.01 10.47 3.92
C LEU A 83 0.48 10.35 4.24
N SER A 84 0.81 10.07 5.50
CA SER A 84 2.17 10.08 5.99
C SER A 84 2.67 8.69 6.31
N PHE A 85 3.86 8.37 5.82
CA PHE A 85 4.58 7.13 6.05
C PHE A 85 5.79 7.43 6.93
N PHE A 86 5.77 6.94 8.17
CA PHE A 86 6.85 7.02 9.14
C PHE A 86 7.66 5.74 9.07
N LEU A 87 8.95 5.84 8.84
CA LEU A 87 9.79 4.71 8.47
C LEU A 87 10.63 4.24 9.66
N GLY A 88 10.66 2.93 9.87
CA GLY A 88 11.56 2.30 10.83
C GLY A 88 13.01 2.32 10.34
N PRO A 89 13.99 2.29 11.28
CA PRO A 89 15.42 2.39 10.94
C PRO A 89 15.89 1.33 9.92
N GLU A 90 15.45 0.09 10.08
CA GLU A 90 15.82 -1.01 9.18
C GLU A 90 15.33 -0.78 7.74
N LEU A 91 14.15 -0.19 7.58
CA LEU A 91 13.63 0.16 6.26
C LEU A 91 14.45 1.29 5.64
N VAL A 92 14.77 2.32 6.41
CA VAL A 92 15.60 3.46 5.94
C VAL A 92 16.98 2.97 5.50
N GLU A 93 17.62 2.11 6.29
CA GLU A 93 18.91 1.48 5.92
C GLU A 93 18.78 0.69 4.60
N ALA A 94 17.70 -0.10 4.46
CA ALA A 94 17.48 -0.94 3.29
C ALA A 94 17.22 -0.16 2.00
N ILE A 95 16.53 1.00 2.07
CA ILE A 95 16.22 1.84 0.89
C ILE A 95 17.30 2.89 0.63
N GLY A 96 18.10 3.27 1.63
CA GLY A 96 19.20 4.21 1.56
C GLY A 96 19.14 5.30 2.62
N ASP A 97 19.96 5.16 3.64
CA ASP A 97 20.17 6.16 4.70
C ASP A 97 21.22 7.20 4.27
N ARG A 98 20.81 8.14 3.40
CA ARG A 98 21.66 9.22 2.92
C ARG A 98 21.05 10.55 3.34
N SER A 99 21.81 11.30 4.13
CA SER A 99 21.35 12.60 4.66
C SER A 99 20.98 13.60 3.56
N ASP A 100 21.67 13.59 2.41
CA ASP A 100 21.37 14.45 1.27
C ASP A 100 19.98 14.18 0.63
N ILE A 101 19.43 12.99 0.82
CA ILE A 101 18.08 12.63 0.39
C ILE A 101 17.05 13.03 1.44
N TRP A 102 17.30 12.70 2.70
CA TRP A 102 16.33 12.90 3.78
C TRP A 102 16.27 14.35 4.29
N GLN A 103 17.27 15.18 3.96
CA GLN A 103 17.35 16.58 4.37
C GLN A 103 16.89 17.58 3.30
N ILE A 104 16.26 17.12 2.22
CA ILE A 104 15.76 18.01 1.15
C ILE A 104 14.57 18.86 1.59
N GLY A 105 13.83 18.44 2.64
CA GLY A 105 12.65 19.10 3.19
C GLY A 105 11.37 18.82 2.41
N SER A 106 11.38 18.91 1.10
CA SER A 106 10.23 18.55 0.26
C SER A 106 10.64 18.06 -1.13
N ALA A 107 9.76 17.28 -1.77
CA ALA A 107 9.83 16.98 -3.19
C ALA A 107 8.60 17.57 -3.91
N PRO A 108 8.78 18.15 -5.12
CA PRO A 108 7.66 18.67 -5.91
C PRO A 108 6.73 17.54 -6.37
N PRO A 109 5.54 17.85 -6.96
CA PRO A 109 4.66 16.86 -7.57
C PRO A 109 5.38 16.13 -8.70
N LEU A 110 5.86 14.90 -8.44
CA LEU A 110 6.53 14.05 -9.41
C LEU A 110 5.59 12.94 -9.85
N PRO A 111 5.40 12.69 -11.15
CA PRO A 111 4.43 11.71 -11.65
C PRO A 111 4.58 10.34 -11.02
N GLU A 112 5.81 9.89 -10.81
CA GLU A 112 6.13 8.58 -10.21
C GLU A 112 5.67 8.45 -8.76
N LEU A 113 5.73 9.54 -7.99
CA LEU A 113 5.29 9.58 -6.60
C LEU A 113 3.79 9.83 -6.50
N MET A 114 3.22 10.67 -7.37
CA MET A 114 1.78 10.92 -7.38
C MET A 114 0.97 9.65 -7.60
N VAL A 115 1.34 8.82 -8.57
CA VAL A 115 0.64 7.56 -8.85
C VAL A 115 0.67 6.61 -7.65
N LEU A 116 1.84 6.49 -6.98
CA LEU A 116 1.97 5.66 -5.77
C LEU A 116 1.25 6.29 -4.56
N GLY A 117 1.26 7.62 -4.44
CA GLY A 117 0.51 8.34 -3.41
C GLY A 117 -1.00 8.09 -3.51
N GLU A 118 -1.56 8.18 -4.72
CA GLU A 118 -2.97 7.86 -4.98
C GLU A 118 -3.30 6.38 -4.74
N LEU A 119 -2.37 5.48 -5.06
CA LEU A 119 -2.53 4.05 -4.73
C LEU A 119 -2.52 3.83 -3.21
N GLY A 120 -1.64 4.53 -2.47
CA GLY A 120 -1.63 4.53 -1.01
C GLY A 120 -2.94 5.05 -0.43
N GLN A 121 -3.49 6.12 -1.01
CA GLN A 121 -4.80 6.65 -0.63
C GLN A 121 -5.94 5.63 -0.90
N ALA A 122 -5.89 4.93 -2.03
CA ALA A 122 -6.85 3.88 -2.35
C ALA A 122 -6.74 2.70 -1.35
N ALA A 123 -5.52 2.33 -0.94
CA ALA A 123 -5.30 1.31 0.08
C ALA A 123 -5.83 1.76 1.46
N ALA A 124 -5.57 3.02 1.86
CA ALA A 124 -6.10 3.60 3.09
C ALA A 124 -7.63 3.59 3.16
N MET A 125 -8.30 3.67 2.02
CA MET A 125 -9.77 3.59 1.90
C MET A 125 -10.30 2.16 1.66
N GLY A 126 -9.46 1.13 1.76
CA GLY A 126 -9.86 -0.26 1.48
C GLY A 126 -10.26 -0.51 0.02
N ARG A 127 -9.78 0.31 -0.93
CA ARG A 127 -10.10 0.21 -2.36
C ARG A 127 -8.99 -0.37 -3.21
N SER A 128 -7.93 -0.88 -2.58
CA SER A 128 -6.79 -1.53 -3.22
C SER A 128 -6.63 -2.96 -2.68
N ASP A 129 -6.04 -3.83 -3.48
CA ASP A 129 -5.59 -5.16 -3.10
C ASP A 129 -4.10 -5.20 -2.69
N ILE A 130 -3.45 -4.04 -2.61
CA ILE A 130 -2.13 -3.85 -1.98
C ILE A 130 -2.36 -3.36 -0.55
N SER A 131 -1.62 -3.90 0.40
CA SER A 131 -1.71 -3.45 1.79
C SER A 131 -1.00 -2.11 2.03
N LEU A 132 -1.36 -1.41 3.12
CA LEU A 132 -0.78 -0.10 3.44
C LEU A 132 0.72 -0.17 3.75
N ASP A 133 1.20 -1.24 4.36
CA ASP A 133 2.62 -1.46 4.63
C ASP A 133 3.40 -1.71 3.34
N GLU A 134 2.87 -2.52 2.43
CA GLU A 134 3.48 -2.77 1.13
C GLU A 134 3.60 -1.49 0.30
N ILE A 135 2.49 -0.75 0.16
CA ILE A 135 2.51 0.48 -0.65
C ILE A 135 3.36 1.57 -0.01
N GLY A 136 3.39 1.66 1.33
CA GLY A 136 4.24 2.61 2.04
C GLY A 136 5.73 2.34 1.82
N GLN A 137 6.15 1.08 1.85
CA GLN A 137 7.52 0.69 1.55
C GLN A 137 7.89 0.94 0.08
N LEU A 138 6.96 0.65 -0.85
CA LEU A 138 7.15 0.95 -2.28
C LEU A 138 7.25 2.46 -2.53
N PHE A 139 6.40 3.26 -1.88
CA PHE A 139 6.43 4.72 -1.99
C PHE A 139 7.76 5.29 -1.47
N ALA A 140 8.20 4.88 -0.27
CA ALA A 140 9.46 5.33 0.32
C ALA A 140 10.67 4.93 -0.53
N SER A 141 10.71 3.69 -1.03
CA SER A 141 11.76 3.23 -1.93
C SER A 141 11.80 4.04 -3.22
N ARG A 142 10.62 4.28 -3.83
CA ARG A 142 10.53 5.06 -5.06
C ARG A 142 10.92 6.52 -4.86
N PHE A 143 10.58 7.10 -3.71
CA PHE A 143 11.02 8.42 -3.32
C PHE A 143 12.57 8.52 -3.33
N VAL A 144 13.25 7.59 -2.65
CA VAL A 144 14.72 7.55 -2.60
C VAL A 144 15.31 7.38 -4.01
N GLU A 145 14.76 6.51 -4.84
CA GLU A 145 15.19 6.30 -6.23
C GLU A 145 15.11 7.58 -7.08
N VAL A 146 13.95 8.24 -7.04
CA VAL A 146 13.68 9.42 -7.85
C VAL A 146 14.54 10.60 -7.40
N VAL A 147 14.63 10.84 -6.10
CA VAL A 147 15.39 11.97 -5.54
C VAL A 147 16.90 11.76 -5.72
N SER A 148 17.40 10.53 -5.58
CA SER A 148 18.82 10.22 -5.77
C SER A 148 19.25 10.15 -7.24
N GLY A 149 18.31 10.13 -8.18
CA GLY A 149 18.57 9.90 -9.61
C GLY A 149 19.11 8.49 -9.91
N ARG A 150 19.08 7.58 -8.95
CA ARG A 150 19.59 6.21 -9.09
C ARG A 150 18.43 5.28 -9.46
N ARG A 151 18.59 4.57 -10.57
CA ARG A 151 17.72 3.42 -10.87
C ARG A 151 18.28 2.19 -10.14
N PRO A 152 17.48 1.51 -9.31
CA PRO A 152 17.92 0.25 -8.71
C PRO A 152 18.25 -0.74 -9.82
N LYS A 153 19.32 -1.51 -9.62
CA LYS A 153 19.57 -2.65 -10.50
C LYS A 153 18.39 -3.61 -10.41
N PRO A 154 17.88 -4.13 -11.54
CA PRO A 154 16.90 -5.21 -11.50
C PRO A 154 17.42 -6.32 -10.58
N MET A 155 16.60 -6.78 -9.66
CA MET A 155 16.98 -7.85 -8.74
C MET A 155 17.02 -9.16 -9.52
N ALA A 156 18.22 -9.63 -9.85
CA ALA A 156 18.40 -10.96 -10.40
C ALA A 156 18.19 -11.97 -9.26
N ALA A 157 17.01 -12.57 -9.19
CA ALA A 157 16.72 -13.58 -8.19
C ALA A 157 17.54 -14.85 -8.45
N SER A 158 18.33 -15.28 -7.45
CA SER A 158 19.05 -16.56 -7.50
C SER A 158 18.05 -17.74 -7.45
N ALA A 159 18.53 -18.95 -7.75
CA ALA A 159 17.69 -20.16 -7.60
C ALA A 159 17.18 -20.32 -6.15
N ARG A 160 18.01 -19.99 -5.15
CA ARG A 160 17.65 -19.98 -3.74
C ARG A 160 16.54 -18.96 -3.44
N ASP A 161 16.63 -17.78 -4.01
CA ASP A 161 15.65 -16.71 -3.79
C ASP A 161 14.30 -17.08 -4.43
N ARG A 162 14.31 -17.61 -5.63
CA ARG A 162 13.10 -18.14 -6.28
C ARG A 162 12.42 -19.20 -5.44
N ARG A 163 13.21 -20.16 -4.93
CA ARG A 163 12.70 -21.21 -4.05
C ARG A 163 12.05 -20.64 -2.78
N ARG A 164 12.71 -19.66 -2.11
CA ARG A 164 12.16 -18.98 -0.93
C ARG A 164 10.83 -18.28 -1.22
N ALA A 165 10.73 -17.56 -2.33
CA ALA A 165 9.50 -16.88 -2.73
C ALA A 165 8.36 -17.89 -2.94
N VAL A 166 8.63 -19.00 -3.61
CA VAL A 166 7.64 -20.07 -3.86
C VAL A 166 7.24 -20.76 -2.55
N GLU A 167 8.19 -21.13 -1.70
CA GLU A 167 7.91 -21.77 -0.41
C GLU A 167 7.03 -20.85 0.47
N THR A 168 7.32 -19.55 0.49
CA THR A 168 6.50 -18.59 1.23
C THR A 168 5.12 -18.42 0.60
N ALA A 169 5.01 -18.44 -0.74
CA ALA A 169 3.69 -18.39 -1.39
C ALA A 169 2.82 -19.61 -1.02
N LEU A 170 3.41 -20.80 -0.98
CA LEU A 170 2.73 -22.02 -0.52
C LEU A 170 2.30 -21.91 0.94
N TRP A 171 3.17 -21.35 1.80
CA TRP A 171 2.82 -21.11 3.18
C TRP A 171 1.67 -20.08 3.32
N ILE A 172 1.71 -18.97 2.59
CA ILE A 172 0.61 -17.98 2.56
C ILE A 172 -0.70 -18.66 2.11
N ASP A 173 -0.66 -19.51 1.09
CA ASP A 173 -1.84 -20.20 0.60
C ASP A 173 -2.45 -21.13 1.66
N ALA A 174 -1.62 -21.93 2.32
CA ALA A 174 -2.04 -22.85 3.37
C ALA A 174 -2.62 -22.16 4.60
N HIS A 175 -2.16 -20.94 4.91
CA HIS A 175 -2.56 -20.16 6.09
C HIS A 175 -3.44 -18.95 5.74
N SER A 176 -3.97 -18.87 4.52
CA SER A 176 -4.66 -17.68 4.01
C SER A 176 -5.91 -17.28 4.80
N HIS A 177 -6.49 -18.19 5.58
CA HIS A 177 -7.61 -17.95 6.48
C HIS A 177 -7.21 -17.17 7.75
N HIS A 178 -5.92 -17.06 8.06
CA HIS A 178 -5.41 -16.24 9.15
C HIS A 178 -5.05 -14.83 8.69
N GLU A 179 -4.92 -13.92 9.63
CA GLU A 179 -4.30 -12.62 9.37
C GLU A 179 -2.81 -12.82 9.11
N ILE A 180 -2.38 -12.49 7.90
CA ILE A 180 -0.96 -12.52 7.50
C ILE A 180 -0.59 -11.12 7.04
N ASP A 181 0.38 -10.53 7.71
CA ASP A 181 0.99 -9.27 7.30
C ASP A 181 2.35 -9.49 6.61
N LEU A 182 2.92 -8.39 6.09
CA LEU A 182 4.20 -8.44 5.39
C LEU A 182 5.35 -8.88 6.30
N GLU A 183 5.33 -8.49 7.58
CA GLU A 183 6.37 -8.85 8.54
C GLU A 183 6.38 -10.35 8.83
N GLN A 184 5.20 -10.95 9.02
CA GLN A 184 5.05 -12.39 9.21
C GLN A 184 5.48 -13.18 7.99
N ALA A 185 5.08 -12.75 6.78
CA ALA A 185 5.49 -13.40 5.54
C ALA A 185 7.00 -13.28 5.30
N ALA A 186 7.61 -12.14 5.62
CA ALA A 186 9.04 -11.92 5.53
C ALA A 186 9.82 -12.76 6.53
N ALA A 187 9.33 -12.88 7.77
CA ALA A 187 9.92 -13.75 8.80
C ALA A 187 9.93 -15.21 8.35
N GLN A 188 8.82 -15.68 7.73
CA GLN A 188 8.73 -17.03 7.15
C GLN A 188 9.79 -17.26 6.05
N ALA A 189 10.10 -16.22 5.27
CA ALA A 189 11.15 -16.26 4.25
C ALA A 189 12.58 -16.09 4.82
N GLY A 190 12.74 -15.78 6.11
CA GLY A 190 14.02 -15.43 6.72
C GLY A 190 14.65 -14.18 6.10
N SER A 191 13.85 -13.13 5.90
CA SER A 191 14.22 -11.89 5.23
C SER A 191 13.62 -10.66 5.91
N SER A 192 14.19 -9.48 5.68
CA SER A 192 13.53 -8.23 6.07
C SER A 192 12.28 -7.97 5.22
N PRO A 193 11.26 -7.28 5.75
CA PRO A 193 10.01 -7.01 5.02
C PRO A 193 10.24 -6.36 3.66
N PHE A 194 11.07 -5.33 3.59
CA PHE A 194 11.38 -4.63 2.35
C PHE A 194 12.08 -5.52 1.31
N HIS A 195 13.07 -6.29 1.73
CA HIS A 195 13.80 -7.19 0.84
C HIS A 195 12.88 -8.32 0.33
N PHE A 196 12.07 -8.88 1.23
CA PHE A 196 11.08 -9.90 0.88
C PHE A 196 10.04 -9.39 -0.10
N LEU A 197 9.46 -8.20 0.13
CA LEU A 197 8.47 -7.57 -0.77
C LEU A 197 9.03 -7.47 -2.20
N ARG A 198 10.26 -6.95 -2.34
CA ARG A 198 10.91 -6.82 -3.65
C ARG A 198 11.18 -8.18 -4.30
N LEU A 199 11.70 -9.12 -3.51
CA LEU A 199 11.98 -10.47 -3.99
C LEU A 199 10.72 -11.18 -4.46
N PHE A 200 9.70 -11.24 -3.62
CA PHE A 200 8.43 -11.91 -3.89
C PHE A 200 7.75 -11.32 -5.15
N SER A 201 7.67 -9.98 -5.21
CA SER A 201 7.07 -9.29 -6.37
C SER A 201 7.88 -9.50 -7.66
N SER A 202 9.21 -9.53 -7.58
CA SER A 202 10.07 -9.82 -8.73
C SER A 202 9.93 -11.24 -9.27
N VAL A 203 9.72 -12.22 -8.38
CA VAL A 203 9.63 -13.64 -8.75
C VAL A 203 8.22 -14.03 -9.20
N LEU A 204 7.19 -13.56 -8.49
CA LEU A 204 5.81 -14.00 -8.68
C LEU A 204 4.92 -12.97 -9.41
N GLY A 205 5.43 -11.77 -9.68
CA GLY A 205 4.72 -10.71 -10.40
C GLY A 205 3.56 -10.08 -9.62
N VAL A 206 3.44 -10.36 -8.33
CA VAL A 206 2.40 -9.83 -7.42
C VAL A 206 2.99 -9.60 -6.04
N THR A 207 2.41 -8.67 -5.26
CA THR A 207 2.84 -8.48 -3.87
C THR A 207 2.36 -9.63 -2.97
N PRO A 208 2.99 -9.88 -1.80
CA PRO A 208 2.53 -10.87 -0.82
C PRO A 208 1.06 -10.72 -0.45
N HIS A 209 0.60 -9.49 -0.18
CA HIS A 209 -0.79 -9.24 0.16
C HIS A 209 -1.75 -9.49 -1.02
N GLN A 210 -1.39 -9.09 -2.24
CA GLN A 210 -2.17 -9.45 -3.43
C GLN A 210 -2.29 -10.97 -3.59
N TYR A 211 -1.21 -11.70 -3.33
CA TYR A 211 -1.22 -13.16 -3.37
C TYR A 211 -2.15 -13.75 -2.30
N LEU A 212 -2.08 -13.24 -1.05
CA LEU A 212 -2.98 -13.62 0.04
C LEU A 212 -4.46 -13.41 -0.32
N VAL A 213 -4.81 -12.22 -0.81
CA VAL A 213 -6.20 -11.93 -1.22
C VAL A 213 -6.66 -12.87 -2.34
N ARG A 214 -5.80 -13.17 -3.32
CA ARG A 214 -6.12 -14.11 -4.41
C ARG A 214 -6.29 -15.54 -3.92
N SER A 215 -5.49 -15.98 -2.94
CA SER A 215 -5.65 -17.29 -2.28
C SER A 215 -7.00 -17.38 -1.56
N ARG A 216 -7.37 -16.36 -0.79
CA ARG A 216 -8.68 -16.29 -0.13
C ARG A 216 -9.84 -16.35 -1.12
N LEU A 217 -9.76 -15.59 -2.23
CA LEU A 217 -10.79 -15.62 -3.28
C LEU A 217 -10.89 -16.98 -3.96
N ARG A 218 -9.76 -17.67 -4.18
CA ARG A 218 -9.73 -19.01 -4.74
C ARG A 218 -10.39 -20.03 -3.81
N HIS A 219 -10.11 -19.96 -2.51
CA HIS A 219 -10.75 -20.80 -1.51
C HIS A 219 -12.25 -20.51 -1.42
N ALA A 220 -12.64 -19.22 -1.38
CA ALA A 220 -14.04 -18.83 -1.40
C ALA A 220 -14.79 -19.35 -2.64
N ALA A 221 -14.18 -19.30 -3.82
CA ALA A 221 -14.79 -19.81 -5.05
C ALA A 221 -15.06 -21.31 -4.97
N ARG A 222 -14.16 -22.10 -4.38
CA ARG A 222 -14.37 -23.54 -4.14
C ARG A 222 -15.54 -23.77 -3.18
N LEU A 223 -15.53 -23.13 -2.01
CA LEU A 223 -16.61 -23.26 -1.03
C LEU A 223 -17.97 -22.81 -1.59
N LEU A 224 -17.99 -21.75 -2.40
CA LEU A 224 -19.23 -21.31 -3.07
C LEU A 224 -19.76 -22.35 -4.06
N ALA A 225 -18.89 -23.09 -4.73
CA ALA A 225 -19.29 -24.13 -5.69
C ALA A 225 -19.77 -25.41 -4.99
N ASP A 226 -19.07 -25.84 -3.94
CA ASP A 226 -19.18 -27.17 -3.36
C ASP A 226 -20.09 -27.21 -2.12
N ASP A 227 -20.13 -26.15 -1.31
CA ASP A 227 -20.76 -26.14 0.01
C ASP A 227 -22.05 -25.31 0.07
N ASP A 228 -22.96 -25.71 0.99
CA ASP A 228 -24.23 -25.00 1.28
C ASP A 228 -24.11 -23.95 2.37
N ILE A 229 -22.93 -23.73 2.95
CA ILE A 229 -22.67 -22.71 3.97
C ILE A 229 -22.98 -21.30 3.44
N SER A 230 -23.33 -20.38 4.35
CA SER A 230 -23.73 -19.04 3.94
C SER A 230 -22.56 -18.27 3.30
N VAL A 231 -22.88 -17.27 2.44
CA VAL A 231 -21.86 -16.38 1.86
C VAL A 231 -21.12 -15.62 2.95
N THR A 232 -21.81 -15.33 4.06
CA THR A 232 -21.22 -14.65 5.22
C THR A 232 -20.20 -15.54 5.92
N ASP A 233 -20.53 -16.80 6.18
CA ASP A 233 -19.62 -17.74 6.84
C ASP A 233 -18.39 -17.99 5.95
N ILE A 234 -18.58 -18.19 4.63
CA ILE A 234 -17.47 -18.32 3.69
C ILE A 234 -16.54 -17.11 3.76
N ALA A 235 -17.08 -15.88 3.83
CA ALA A 235 -16.25 -14.69 3.90
C ALA A 235 -15.29 -14.71 5.11
N TYR A 236 -15.80 -15.08 6.28
CA TYR A 236 -15.01 -15.18 7.50
C TYR A 236 -14.08 -16.40 7.49
N ASP A 237 -14.55 -17.54 7.05
CA ASP A 237 -13.77 -18.79 6.99
C ASP A 237 -12.53 -18.67 6.09
N VAL A 238 -12.62 -17.89 5.00
CA VAL A 238 -11.46 -17.66 4.13
C VAL A 238 -10.58 -16.48 4.58
N GLY A 239 -10.93 -15.80 5.70
CA GLY A 239 -10.11 -14.80 6.35
C GLY A 239 -10.42 -13.34 5.98
N PHE A 240 -11.59 -13.01 5.42
CA PHE A 240 -12.00 -11.61 5.29
C PHE A 240 -12.54 -11.09 6.63
N GLY A 241 -12.11 -9.88 7.00
CA GLY A 241 -12.56 -9.25 8.25
C GLY A 241 -14.00 -8.71 8.20
N ASP A 242 -14.56 -8.51 7.01
CA ASP A 242 -15.96 -8.09 6.83
C ASP A 242 -16.55 -8.57 5.50
N LEU A 243 -17.85 -8.80 5.53
CA LEU A 243 -18.64 -9.29 4.39
C LEU A 243 -18.64 -8.29 3.22
N SER A 244 -18.71 -6.99 3.49
CA SER A 244 -18.80 -5.96 2.44
C SER A 244 -17.51 -5.91 1.62
N ASN A 245 -16.35 -5.99 2.28
CA ASN A 245 -15.06 -6.08 1.62
C ASN A 245 -14.93 -7.36 0.79
N PHE A 246 -15.35 -8.50 1.34
CA PHE A 246 -15.38 -9.78 0.60
C PHE A 246 -16.22 -9.66 -0.67
N VAL A 247 -17.49 -9.24 -0.57
CA VAL A 247 -18.41 -9.15 -1.71
C VAL A 247 -17.86 -8.21 -2.79
N ARG A 248 -17.35 -7.04 -2.41
CA ARG A 248 -16.74 -6.07 -3.33
C ARG A 248 -15.51 -6.63 -4.03
N THR A 249 -14.62 -7.28 -3.27
CA THR A 249 -13.36 -7.83 -3.78
C THR A 249 -13.62 -9.02 -4.68
N PHE A 250 -14.53 -9.93 -4.28
CA PHE A 250 -14.95 -11.06 -5.09
C PHE A 250 -15.61 -10.60 -6.40
N HIS A 251 -16.53 -9.62 -6.32
CA HIS A 251 -17.20 -9.09 -7.52
C HIS A 251 -16.19 -8.46 -8.49
N ARG A 252 -15.21 -7.70 -8.00
CA ARG A 252 -14.17 -7.11 -8.83
C ARG A 252 -13.32 -8.17 -9.53
N ALA A 253 -13.03 -9.30 -8.86
CA ALA A 253 -12.24 -10.38 -9.42
C ALA A 253 -13.02 -11.28 -10.37
N ALA A 254 -14.25 -11.63 -10.01
CA ALA A 254 -15.07 -12.62 -10.73
C ALA A 254 -16.05 -11.99 -11.73
N GLY A 255 -16.25 -10.65 -11.72
CA GLY A 255 -17.24 -9.96 -12.54
C GLY A 255 -18.68 -10.17 -12.09
N VAL A 256 -18.92 -11.03 -11.09
CA VAL A 256 -20.25 -11.35 -10.55
C VAL A 256 -20.19 -11.44 -9.03
N SER A 257 -21.33 -11.26 -8.36
CA SER A 257 -21.42 -11.39 -6.90
C SER A 257 -21.19 -12.85 -6.45
N PRO A 258 -20.73 -13.10 -5.20
CA PRO A 258 -20.57 -14.46 -4.66
C PRO A 258 -21.84 -15.32 -4.81
N LEU A 259 -23.02 -14.74 -4.54
CA LEU A 259 -24.27 -15.46 -4.68
C LEU A 259 -24.57 -15.85 -6.12
N ARG A 260 -24.33 -14.96 -7.08
CA ARG A 260 -24.49 -15.27 -8.51
C ARG A 260 -23.48 -16.32 -8.96
N PHE A 261 -22.24 -16.23 -8.50
CA PHE A 261 -21.22 -17.26 -8.78
C PHE A 261 -21.68 -18.63 -8.30
N ARG A 262 -22.19 -18.74 -7.06
CA ARG A 262 -22.76 -19.99 -6.52
C ARG A 262 -23.90 -20.55 -7.40
N GLN A 263 -24.81 -19.69 -7.82
CA GLN A 263 -25.93 -20.09 -8.67
C GLN A 263 -25.48 -20.62 -10.03
N ALA A 264 -24.44 -20.03 -10.62
CA ALA A 264 -23.83 -20.48 -11.87
C ALA A 264 -23.12 -21.83 -11.70
N ALA A 265 -22.26 -21.94 -10.69
CA ALA A 265 -21.51 -23.16 -10.42
C ALA A 265 -22.43 -24.39 -10.23
N ARG A 266 -23.64 -24.18 -9.70
CA ARG A 266 -24.65 -25.23 -9.48
C ARG A 266 -25.62 -25.44 -10.65
N GLY A 267 -25.31 -24.89 -11.82
CA GLY A 267 -26.13 -25.08 -13.04
C GLY A 267 -27.51 -24.45 -13.00
N LYS A 268 -27.80 -23.59 -11.99
CA LYS A 268 -29.11 -23.00 -11.81
C LYS A 268 -29.44 -21.84 -12.74
N ARG A 269 -28.46 -21.24 -13.44
CA ARG A 269 -28.60 -20.22 -14.49
C ARG A 269 -27.32 -20.04 -15.27
N ASP A 270 -27.39 -19.77 -16.58
CA ASP A 270 -26.32 -19.17 -17.36
C ASP A 270 -26.20 -17.69 -16.99
N ILE A 271 -25.31 -17.37 -16.02
CA ILE A 271 -25.17 -16.02 -15.44
C ILE A 271 -24.10 -15.23 -16.16
N PHE A 272 -23.25 -15.89 -16.92
CA PHE A 272 -22.25 -15.27 -17.78
C PHE A 272 -22.82 -14.89 -19.15
N GLY A 273 -24.16 -14.83 -19.25
CA GLY A 273 -24.91 -14.55 -20.48
C GLY A 273 -24.22 -13.48 -21.31
N ASN A 274 -23.69 -13.91 -22.45
CA ASN A 274 -23.22 -13.15 -23.62
C ASN A 274 -22.18 -12.03 -23.39
N ARG A 275 -21.48 -11.90 -22.28
CA ARG A 275 -20.24 -11.15 -22.22
C ARG A 275 -19.07 -12.09 -22.38
N LYS A 276 -18.35 -11.98 -23.49
CA LYS A 276 -17.06 -12.61 -23.78
C LYS A 276 -16.05 -12.24 -22.70
N ILE A 277 -16.06 -12.93 -21.55
CA ILE A 277 -15.19 -12.66 -20.39
C ILE A 277 -13.74 -13.02 -20.69
N PHE A 278 -13.46 -13.68 -21.81
CA PHE A 278 -12.13 -14.21 -22.16
C PHE A 278 -11.54 -13.72 -23.50
N GLN A 279 -12.06 -12.66 -24.12
CA GLN A 279 -11.55 -12.23 -25.43
C GLN A 279 -10.74 -10.93 -25.47
N ASP A 280 -10.52 -10.23 -24.37
CA ASP A 280 -9.60 -9.08 -24.35
C ASP A 280 -8.37 -9.38 -23.47
N ARG A 281 -7.50 -10.28 -23.97
CA ARG A 281 -6.08 -10.16 -23.64
C ARG A 281 -5.48 -9.21 -24.65
N PRO A 282 -4.92 -8.04 -24.26
CA PRO A 282 -4.05 -7.30 -25.16
C PRO A 282 -2.86 -8.22 -25.48
N ASN A 283 -2.61 -8.44 -26.76
CA ASN A 283 -1.40 -9.07 -27.27
C ASN A 283 -0.19 -8.31 -26.71
N LEU A 284 0.53 -8.92 -25.81
CA LEU A 284 1.89 -8.52 -25.46
C LEU A 284 2.80 -9.02 -26.58
N HIS A 285 3.15 -8.09 -27.48
CA HIS A 285 4.37 -8.17 -28.30
C HIS A 285 5.48 -7.39 -27.63
#